data_37d0d6f89deae1a99d8da158f8087447
#
_entry.id   37d0d6f89deae1a99d8da158f8087447
#
_cell.length_a   1.000
_cell.length_b   1.000
_cell.length_c   1.000
_cell.angle_alpha   90.00
_cell.angle_beta   90.00
_cell.angle_gamma   90.00
#
_symmetry.space_group_name_H-M   'P 1'
#
loop_
_entity.id
_entity.type
_entity.pdbx_description
1 polymer ?
#
loop_
_entity_poly.entity_id
_entity_poly.type
_entity_poly.pdbx_seq_one_letter_code
_entity_poly.pdbx_strand_id
1 'polypeptide(L)'
;HPNFAVKSDGTNRVYMNGGIVIKYNANQRYTTDAVSEAVVKYVCKNTGVPYQMYANRSDIPGGSTLGNLSNEKVSLNTADIGLAQLAMHSSYETAGSRDTEYMVKMIKEFYKTEIVL
;
A
#
# COMPACT_ATOMS: atom_id res chain seq x y z
N HIS A 1 -15.15 2.89 3.43
CA HIS A 1 -16.49 3.51 3.41
C HIS A 1 -17.55 2.46 3.74
N PRO A 2 -18.52 2.74 4.62
CA PRO A 2 -19.50 1.73 5.07
C PRO A 2 -20.26 1.04 3.92
N ASN A 3 -20.65 1.80 2.90
CA ASN A 3 -21.42 1.30 1.75
C ASN A 3 -20.59 0.46 0.77
N PHE A 4 -19.25 0.50 0.88
CA PHE A 4 -18.32 -0.21 0.00
C PHE A 4 -17.41 -1.19 0.74
N ALA A 5 -17.65 -1.42 2.02
CA ALA A 5 -16.89 -2.36 2.83
C ALA A 5 -16.83 -3.77 2.23
N VAL A 6 -17.86 -4.16 1.50
CA VAL A 6 -17.95 -5.45 0.81
C VAL A 6 -16.94 -5.62 -0.34
N LYS A 7 -16.33 -4.55 -0.82
CA LYS A 7 -15.28 -4.60 -1.87
C LYS A 7 -13.90 -4.96 -1.35
N SER A 8 -13.68 -4.80 -0.05
CA SER A 8 -12.43 -5.18 0.60
C SER A 8 -12.52 -6.60 1.13
N ASP A 9 -11.38 -7.26 1.26
CA ASP A 9 -11.28 -8.49 2.03
C ASP A 9 -11.78 -8.27 3.46
N GLY A 10 -12.55 -9.23 3.99
CA GLY A 10 -13.17 -9.10 5.31
C GLY A 10 -12.17 -9.03 6.47
N THR A 11 -10.98 -9.58 6.28
CA THR A 11 -9.92 -9.66 7.28
C THR A 11 -8.99 -8.46 7.21
N ASN A 12 -8.72 -7.93 6.00
CA ASN A 12 -7.75 -6.86 5.75
C ASN A 12 -8.46 -5.54 5.44
N ARG A 13 -9.10 -4.97 6.45
CA ARG A 13 -9.73 -3.65 6.34
C ARG A 13 -8.73 -2.55 6.65
N VAL A 14 -8.72 -1.51 5.83
CA VAL A 14 -7.85 -0.34 6.03
C VAL A 14 -8.64 0.86 6.52
N TYR A 15 -8.01 1.66 7.35
CA TYR A 15 -8.59 2.83 7.99
C TYR A 15 -7.71 4.06 7.78
N MET A 16 -8.34 5.22 7.63
CA MET A 16 -7.63 6.51 7.64
C MET A 16 -6.92 6.69 9.00
N ASN A 17 -5.75 7.31 8.97
CA ASN A 17 -4.84 7.46 10.10
C ASN A 17 -4.29 6.13 10.67
N GLY A 18 -4.46 5.04 9.93
CA GLY A 18 -3.91 3.73 10.28
C GLY A 18 -2.51 3.47 9.72
N GLY A 19 -1.92 4.44 9.03
CA GLY A 19 -0.57 4.35 8.47
C GLY A 19 -0.51 3.88 7.03
N ILE A 20 0.67 3.42 6.64
CA ILE A 20 0.96 2.99 5.27
C ILE A 20 0.13 1.78 4.88
N VAL A 21 -0.52 1.84 3.75
CA VAL A 21 -1.25 0.70 3.19
C VAL A 21 -0.34 -0.05 2.23
N ILE A 22 0.00 -1.29 2.56
CA ILE A 22 0.74 -2.20 1.68
C ILE A 22 -0.31 -2.98 0.89
N LYS A 23 -0.29 -2.83 -0.43
CA LYS A 23 -1.26 -3.44 -1.31
C LYS A 23 -0.78 -4.78 -1.81
N TYR A 24 -1.63 -5.79 -1.68
CA TYR A 24 -1.37 -7.15 -2.11
C TYR A 24 -2.51 -7.66 -3.00
N ASN A 25 -2.19 -8.40 -4.02
CA ASN A 25 -3.18 -9.02 -4.89
C ASN A 25 -2.69 -10.37 -5.43
N ALA A 26 -3.46 -11.43 -5.18
CA ALA A 26 -3.14 -12.77 -5.63
C ALA A 26 -3.05 -12.90 -7.17
N ASN A 27 -3.77 -12.07 -7.90
CA ASN A 27 -3.73 -12.00 -9.37
C ASN A 27 -2.63 -11.06 -9.90
N GLN A 28 -1.67 -10.67 -9.06
CA GLN A 28 -0.53 -9.82 -9.39
C GLN A 28 -0.89 -8.47 -10.03
N ARG A 29 -2.03 -7.92 -9.65
CA ARG A 29 -2.43 -6.56 -10.06
C ARG A 29 -1.65 -5.46 -9.35
N TYR A 30 -0.97 -5.82 -8.26
CA TYR A 30 0.01 -5.01 -7.55
C TYR A 30 1.35 -5.74 -7.57
N THR A 31 2.43 -4.99 -7.60
CA THR A 31 3.79 -5.54 -7.71
C THR A 31 4.34 -6.11 -6.42
N THR A 32 3.65 -5.89 -5.29
CA THR A 32 4.10 -6.35 -3.97
C THR A 32 4.16 -7.87 -3.90
N ASP A 33 5.32 -8.38 -3.54
CA ASP A 33 5.59 -9.77 -3.20
C ASP A 33 6.05 -9.90 -1.73
N ALA A 34 6.37 -11.11 -1.29
CA ALA A 34 6.78 -11.34 0.09
C ALA A 34 8.08 -10.62 0.47
N VAL A 35 9.01 -10.46 -0.47
CA VAL A 35 10.31 -9.81 -0.23
C VAL A 35 10.12 -8.30 -0.09
N SER A 36 9.47 -7.68 -1.07
CA SER A 36 9.22 -6.25 -1.07
C SER A 36 8.29 -5.81 0.07
N GLU A 37 7.31 -6.66 0.44
CA GLU A 37 6.49 -6.47 1.63
C GLU A 37 7.35 -6.46 2.91
N ALA A 38 8.27 -7.42 3.05
CA ALA A 38 9.16 -7.51 4.21
C ALA A 38 10.04 -6.27 4.34
N VAL A 39 10.54 -5.74 3.24
CA VAL A 39 11.33 -4.50 3.21
C VAL A 39 10.50 -3.31 3.70
N VAL A 40 9.29 -3.12 3.19
CA VAL A 40 8.42 -2.02 3.64
C VAL A 40 8.10 -2.13 5.12
N LYS A 41 7.76 -3.33 5.60
CA LYS A 41 7.51 -3.60 7.02
C LYS A 41 8.72 -3.28 7.90
N TYR A 42 9.92 -3.67 7.45
CA TYR A 42 11.16 -3.36 8.15
C TYR A 42 11.38 -1.85 8.31
N VAL A 43 11.23 -1.09 7.23
CA VAL A 43 11.38 0.37 7.25
C VAL A 43 10.32 1.02 8.16
N CYS A 44 9.07 0.59 8.06
CA CYS A 44 8.00 1.07 8.93
C CYS A 44 8.31 0.81 10.41
N LYS A 45 8.79 -0.39 10.74
CA LYS A 45 9.18 -0.76 12.11
C LYS A 45 10.30 0.12 12.64
N ASN A 46 11.33 0.36 11.85
CA ASN A 46 12.48 1.19 12.26
C ASN A 46 12.10 2.65 12.52
N THR A 47 11.08 3.15 11.84
CA THR A 47 10.60 4.53 12.02
C THR A 47 9.47 4.66 13.02
N GLY A 48 8.92 3.55 13.52
CA GLY A 48 7.70 3.55 14.34
C GLY A 48 6.45 4.01 13.56
N VAL A 49 6.47 3.90 12.23
CA VAL A 49 5.33 4.20 11.37
C VAL A 49 4.39 2.99 11.33
N PRO A 50 3.10 3.16 11.64
CA PRO A 50 2.14 2.07 11.50
C PRO A 50 1.90 1.72 10.04
N TYR A 51 1.52 0.46 9.79
CA TYR A 51 1.14 -0.01 8.47
C TYR A 51 -0.07 -0.93 8.52
N GLN A 52 -0.75 -1.05 7.41
CA GLN A 52 -1.93 -1.87 7.21
C GLN A 52 -1.78 -2.69 5.94
N MET A 53 -2.37 -3.87 5.92
CA MET A 53 -2.42 -4.70 4.72
C MET A 53 -3.74 -4.46 3.98
N TYR A 54 -3.66 -4.37 2.67
CA TYR A 54 -4.84 -4.32 1.81
C TYR A 54 -4.79 -5.46 0.80
N ALA A 55 -5.86 -6.24 0.78
CA ALA A 55 -6.12 -7.22 -0.25
C ALA A 55 -7.50 -6.99 -0.86
N ASN A 56 -7.61 -7.10 -2.17
CA ASN A 56 -8.91 -7.17 -2.83
C ASN A 56 -9.57 -8.52 -2.51
N ARG A 57 -10.89 -8.53 -2.49
CA ARG A 57 -11.61 -9.79 -2.56
C ARG A 57 -11.22 -10.52 -3.84
N SER A 58 -10.98 -11.81 -3.73
CA SER A 58 -10.54 -12.65 -4.85
C SER A 58 -11.57 -12.78 -5.97
N ASP A 59 -12.85 -12.61 -5.64
CA ASP A 59 -14.00 -12.73 -6.53
C ASP A 59 -14.43 -11.38 -7.20
N ILE A 60 -13.75 -10.28 -6.84
CA ILE A 60 -14.03 -8.95 -7.41
C ILE A 60 -12.79 -8.46 -8.14
N PRO A 61 -12.90 -8.09 -9.44
CA PRO A 61 -11.79 -7.52 -10.16
C PRO A 61 -11.36 -6.19 -9.50
N GLY A 62 -10.10 -6.11 -9.12
CA GLY A 62 -9.48 -4.90 -8.60
C GLY A 62 -8.92 -4.03 -9.72
N GLY A 63 -8.62 -2.77 -9.39
CA GLY A 63 -7.82 -1.91 -10.25
C GLY A 63 -6.39 -2.40 -10.36
N SER A 64 -5.62 -1.80 -11.25
CA SER A 64 -4.19 -2.00 -11.41
C SER A 64 -3.46 -0.67 -11.17
N THR A 65 -2.17 -0.75 -10.90
CA THR A 65 -1.32 0.43 -10.72
C THR A 65 -0.25 0.50 -11.81
N LEU A 66 0.47 1.61 -11.87
CA LEU A 66 1.57 1.80 -12.80
C LEU A 66 2.75 0.86 -12.53
N GLY A 67 2.83 0.27 -11.35
CA GLY A 67 3.91 -0.66 -10.97
C GLY A 67 4.04 -1.82 -11.95
N ASN A 68 2.94 -2.42 -12.35
CA ASN A 68 2.96 -3.53 -13.32
C ASN A 68 3.54 -3.09 -14.67
N LEU A 69 3.14 -1.92 -15.19
CA LEU A 69 3.67 -1.38 -16.44
C LEU A 69 5.17 -1.05 -16.34
N SER A 70 5.60 -0.59 -15.17
CA SER A 70 7.03 -0.34 -14.92
C SER A 70 7.82 -1.64 -14.90
N ASN A 71 7.31 -2.68 -14.24
CA ASN A 71 7.98 -3.98 -14.15
C ASN A 71 8.06 -4.74 -15.48
N GLU A 72 7.14 -4.50 -16.40
CA GLU A 72 7.25 -5.02 -17.76
C GLU A 72 8.48 -4.47 -18.52
N LYS A 73 8.92 -3.27 -18.17
CA LYS A 73 10.04 -2.58 -18.82
C LYS A 73 11.35 -2.76 -18.08
N VAL A 74 11.30 -2.78 -16.76
CA VAL A 74 12.48 -2.91 -15.90
C VAL A 74 12.12 -3.86 -14.75
N SER A 75 12.77 -5.03 -14.73
CA SER A 75 12.57 -6.02 -13.67
C SER A 75 13.21 -5.54 -12.36
N LEU A 76 12.40 -5.04 -11.44
CA LEU A 76 12.82 -4.54 -10.13
C LEU A 76 11.99 -5.18 -9.03
N ASN A 77 12.58 -5.31 -7.85
CA ASN A 77 11.82 -5.62 -6.64
C ASN A 77 11.02 -4.38 -6.24
N THR A 78 9.71 -4.44 -6.35
CA THR A 78 8.82 -3.31 -6.11
C THR A 78 7.72 -3.65 -5.13
N ALA A 79 7.36 -2.68 -4.29
CA ALA A 79 6.17 -2.74 -3.44
C ALA A 79 5.17 -1.66 -3.85
N ASP A 80 3.90 -2.02 -3.88
CA ASP A 80 2.81 -1.08 -4.09
C ASP A 80 2.26 -0.64 -2.74
N ILE A 81 2.44 0.62 -2.43
CA ILE A 81 2.00 1.23 -1.18
C ILE A 81 1.09 2.42 -1.43
N GLY A 82 0.33 2.81 -0.44
CA GLY A 82 -0.54 3.98 -0.53
C GLY A 82 -1.06 4.43 0.82
N LEU A 83 -2.02 5.32 0.77
CA LEU A 83 -2.76 5.82 1.94
C LEU A 83 -4.24 5.47 1.80
N ALA A 84 -4.90 5.20 2.92
CA ALA A 84 -6.33 4.96 2.94
C ALA A 84 -7.08 6.24 2.58
N GLN A 85 -8.04 6.14 1.65
CA GLN A 85 -8.80 7.27 1.16
C GLN A 85 -10.29 6.96 1.07
N LEU A 86 -11.11 7.99 1.26
CA LEU A 86 -12.50 8.02 0.84
C LEU A 86 -12.62 8.76 -0.48
N ALA A 87 -13.62 8.39 -1.28
CA ALA A 87 -13.94 9.03 -2.55
C ALA A 87 -12.73 9.15 -3.51
N MET A 88 -11.91 8.09 -3.58
CA MET A 88 -10.73 8.02 -4.45
C MET A 88 -11.09 8.33 -5.91
N HIS A 89 -10.28 9.13 -6.57
CA HIS A 89 -10.45 9.64 -7.94
C HIS A 89 -11.63 10.60 -8.13
N SER A 90 -12.23 11.07 -7.05
CA SER A 90 -13.23 12.14 -7.11
C SER A 90 -12.59 13.52 -6.89
N SER A 91 -13.37 14.56 -7.15
CA SER A 91 -12.97 15.93 -6.81
C SER A 91 -12.95 16.22 -5.31
N TYR A 92 -13.37 15.27 -4.48
CA TYR A 92 -13.47 15.39 -3.04
C TYR A 92 -12.81 14.21 -2.32
N GLU A 93 -11.59 13.88 -2.72
CA GLU A 93 -10.80 12.85 -2.04
C GLU A 93 -10.49 13.25 -0.60
N THR A 94 -10.59 12.30 0.30
CA THR A 94 -10.32 12.52 1.72
C THR A 94 -9.36 11.47 2.24
N ALA A 95 -8.26 11.90 2.85
CA ALA A 95 -7.26 11.03 3.47
C ALA A 95 -7.06 11.38 4.94
N GLY A 96 -6.43 10.49 5.69
CA GLY A 96 -6.07 10.74 7.07
C GLY A 96 -4.95 11.77 7.18
N SER A 97 -5.11 12.78 8.03
CA SER A 97 -4.10 13.85 8.18
C SER A 97 -2.73 13.34 8.67
N ARG A 98 -2.72 12.29 9.49
CA ARG A 98 -1.48 11.65 9.97
C ARG A 98 -0.82 10.77 8.92
N ASP A 99 -1.58 10.22 7.98
CA ASP A 99 -1.07 9.27 7.00
C ASP A 99 -0.05 9.93 6.07
N THR A 100 -0.22 11.21 5.73
CA THR A 100 0.76 11.96 4.94
C THR A 100 2.09 12.10 5.69
N GLU A 101 2.05 12.41 6.98
CA GLU A 101 3.26 12.47 7.80
C GLU A 101 3.96 11.11 7.90
N TYR A 102 3.19 10.05 8.09
CA TYR A 102 3.71 8.68 8.10
C TYR A 102 4.38 8.31 6.78
N MET A 103 3.77 8.65 5.65
CA MET A 103 4.35 8.40 4.33
C MET A 103 5.68 9.14 4.16
N VAL A 104 5.73 10.43 4.48
CA VAL A 104 6.96 11.24 4.40
C VAL A 104 8.06 10.63 5.27
N LYS A 105 7.73 10.24 6.50
CA LYS A 105 8.68 9.66 7.45
C LYS A 105 9.23 8.33 6.94
N MET A 106 8.36 7.45 6.47
CA MET A 106 8.75 6.14 5.95
C MET A 106 9.62 6.26 4.69
N ILE A 107 9.24 7.10 3.73
CA ILE A 107 9.99 7.31 2.49
C ILE A 107 11.38 7.91 2.76
N LYS A 108 11.48 8.87 3.69
CA LYS A 108 12.78 9.42 4.10
C LYS A 108 13.71 8.34 4.66
N GLU A 109 13.18 7.43 5.45
CA GLU A 109 13.97 6.32 6.00
C GLU A 109 14.32 5.31 4.93
N PHE A 110 13.39 4.98 4.05
CA PHE A 110 13.63 4.08 2.92
C PHE A 110 14.86 4.52 2.11
N TYR A 111 14.95 5.82 1.79
CA TYR A 111 16.11 6.34 1.04
C TYR A 111 17.43 6.36 1.81
N LYS A 112 17.40 6.22 3.13
CA LYS A 112 18.60 6.14 3.96
C LYS A 112 19.01 4.71 4.27
N THR A 113 18.09 3.77 4.13
CA THR A 113 18.31 2.38 4.51
C THR A 113 19.02 1.65 3.38
N GLU A 114 20.17 1.07 3.69
CA GLU A 114 20.81 0.11 2.80
C GLU A 114 20.05 -1.22 2.87
N ILE A 115 19.53 -1.66 1.74
CA ILE A 115 18.78 -2.90 1.61
C ILE A 115 19.66 -3.89 0.84
N VAL A 116 20.09 -4.93 1.52
CA VAL A 116 20.80 -6.06 0.92
C VAL A 116 19.82 -7.22 0.88
N LEU A 117 19.46 -7.67 -0.34
CA LEU A 117 18.55 -8.78 -0.60
C LEU A 117 19.33 -10.01 -1.06
#